data_86710ad56859ee9ffec8f98286fd1797
#
_entry.id   86710ad56859ee9ffec8f98286fd1797
#
_cell.length_a   1.000
_cell.length_b   1.000
_cell.length_c   1.000
_cell.angle_alpha   90.00
_cell.angle_beta   90.00
_cell.angle_gamma   90.00
#
_symmetry.space_group_name_H-M   'P 1'
#
loop_
_entity.id
_entity.type
_entity.pdbx_description
1 polymer ?
#
loop_
_entity_poly.entity_id
_entity_poly.type
_entity_poly.pdbx_seq_one_letter_code
_entity_poly.pdbx_strand_id
1 'polypeptide(L)'
;CRFVIQPDRRGYQDIINKIGWTSLCSPEFLQAAGYKRFGYRETHGMMTDVQELKERGLQVSCINLSCGYYEPHTDHEFTIKKDLMNCLSLVEHIIENCTDTYPHQTEILDGRWRSYDEFDEAVDEIFALLDQGELWSAEDLYYMYHSVFPKLDMEDYQRIYTEYYNL
;
A
#
# COMPACT_ATOMS: atom_id res chain seq x y z
N CYS A 1 20.49 -0.19 9.57
CA CYS A 1 19.12 -0.73 9.52
C CYS A 1 19.15 -2.07 8.78
N ARG A 2 18.48 -3.09 9.28
CA ARG A 2 18.42 -4.43 8.65
C ARG A 2 17.25 -4.55 7.67
N PHE A 3 16.13 -3.94 8.02
CA PHE A 3 14.88 -3.85 7.29
C PHE A 3 13.99 -2.76 7.90
N VAL A 4 12.87 -2.43 7.27
CA VAL A 4 11.87 -1.50 7.81
C VAL A 4 10.49 -2.15 7.78
N ILE A 5 9.73 -1.97 8.86
CA ILE A 5 8.33 -2.40 8.98
C ILE A 5 7.51 -1.17 9.34
N GLN A 6 6.44 -0.94 8.62
CA GLN A 6 5.45 0.10 8.88
C GLN A 6 4.09 -0.55 9.15
N PRO A 7 3.63 -0.67 10.40
CA PRO A 7 2.30 -1.20 10.71
C PRO A 7 1.29 -0.05 10.82
N ASP A 8 0.76 0.42 9.71
CA ASP A 8 -0.19 1.54 9.68
C ASP A 8 -1.35 1.37 8.69
N ARG A 9 -1.44 0.19 8.02
CA ARG A 9 -2.48 -0.05 7.04
C ARG A 9 -3.77 -0.54 7.71
N ARG A 10 -4.92 -0.09 7.17
CA ARG A 10 -6.25 -0.60 7.55
C ARG A 10 -6.37 -2.12 7.33
N GLY A 11 -7.33 -2.75 8.01
CA GLY A 11 -7.55 -4.20 7.92
C GLY A 11 -6.58 -5.01 8.78
N TYR A 12 -6.43 -6.30 8.49
CA TYR A 12 -5.72 -7.21 9.40
C TYR A 12 -4.89 -8.32 8.73
N GLN A 13 -4.87 -8.39 7.38
CA GLN A 13 -4.25 -9.52 6.68
C GLN A 13 -3.26 -9.11 5.58
N ASP A 14 -3.08 -7.83 5.34
CA ASP A 14 -2.30 -7.39 4.20
C ASP A 14 -0.86 -7.11 4.58
N ILE A 15 0.05 -7.67 3.79
CA ILE A 15 1.45 -7.27 3.75
C ILE A 15 1.72 -6.64 2.39
N ILE A 16 2.03 -5.36 2.40
CA ILE A 16 2.37 -4.62 1.21
C ILE A 16 3.86 -4.73 0.97
N ASN A 17 4.22 -5.38 -0.10
CA ASN A 17 5.58 -5.58 -0.56
C ASN A 17 5.86 -4.94 -1.93
N LYS A 18 4.82 -4.35 -2.53
CA LYS A 18 4.89 -3.64 -3.81
C LYS A 18 3.93 -2.45 -3.81
N ILE A 19 4.32 -1.39 -4.50
CA ILE A 19 3.47 -0.26 -4.86
C ILE A 19 3.50 -0.15 -6.38
N GLY A 20 2.35 -0.37 -7.03
CA GLY A 20 2.33 -0.52 -8.48
C GLY A 20 3.34 -1.58 -8.94
N TRP A 21 4.26 -1.18 -9.81
CA TRP A 21 5.35 -2.04 -10.30
C TRP A 21 6.61 -2.02 -9.44
N THR A 22 6.65 -1.17 -8.40
CA THR A 22 7.82 -0.95 -7.56
C THR A 22 7.85 -1.96 -6.42
N SER A 23 8.85 -2.84 -6.41
CA SER A 23 9.09 -3.74 -5.27
C SER A 23 9.69 -2.97 -4.09
N LEU A 24 9.22 -3.25 -2.89
CA LEU A 24 9.70 -2.65 -1.65
C LEU A 24 10.66 -3.55 -0.86
N CYS A 25 10.67 -4.85 -1.13
CA CYS A 25 11.49 -5.80 -0.39
C CYS A 25 11.96 -6.97 -1.24
N SER A 26 13.00 -7.64 -0.77
CA SER A 26 13.51 -8.85 -1.41
C SER A 26 12.65 -10.08 -1.09
N PRO A 27 12.63 -11.09 -1.99
CA PRO A 27 11.96 -12.37 -1.73
C PRO A 27 12.48 -13.09 -0.48
N GLU A 28 13.78 -12.96 -0.19
CA GLU A 28 14.45 -13.57 0.96
C GLU A 28 13.90 -12.99 2.27
N PHE A 29 13.66 -11.67 2.30
CA PHE A 29 13.05 -11.02 3.46
C PHE A 29 11.62 -11.51 3.68
N LEU A 30 10.80 -11.58 2.63
CA LEU A 30 9.42 -12.08 2.74
C LEU A 30 9.37 -13.54 3.22
N GLN A 31 10.30 -14.37 2.75
CA GLN A 31 10.42 -15.74 3.20
C GLN A 31 10.80 -15.81 4.69
N ALA A 32 11.79 -15.03 5.10
CA ALA A 32 12.26 -14.97 6.50
C ALA A 32 11.19 -14.39 7.44
N ALA A 33 10.43 -13.41 7.00
CA ALA A 33 9.35 -12.78 7.75
C ALA A 33 8.25 -13.77 8.15
N GLY A 34 8.05 -14.86 7.41
CA GLY A 34 7.13 -15.95 7.79
C GLY A 34 5.66 -15.53 7.95
N TYR A 35 5.28 -14.43 7.36
CA TYR A 35 3.99 -13.73 7.52
C TYR A 35 2.76 -14.61 7.32
N LYS A 36 2.85 -15.66 6.48
CA LYS A 36 1.73 -16.60 6.22
C LYS A 36 1.29 -17.35 7.47
N ARG A 37 2.18 -17.54 8.45
CA ARG A 37 1.86 -18.19 9.75
C ARG A 37 0.89 -17.35 10.59
N PHE A 38 0.87 -16.03 10.35
CA PHE A 38 0.01 -15.06 11.01
C PHE A 38 -1.24 -14.73 10.19
N GLY A 39 -1.47 -15.45 9.08
CA GLY A 39 -2.63 -15.25 8.20
C GLY A 39 -2.51 -14.06 7.26
N TYR A 40 -1.33 -13.45 7.14
CA TYR A 40 -1.11 -12.36 6.21
C TYR A 40 -0.95 -12.84 4.77
N ARG A 41 -1.33 -12.01 3.85
CA ARG A 41 -1.26 -12.22 2.40
C ARG A 41 -0.58 -11.04 1.73
N GLU A 42 0.22 -11.33 0.71
CA GLU A 42 0.79 -10.27 -0.12
C GLU A 42 -0.31 -9.54 -0.86
N THR A 43 -0.29 -8.22 -0.75
CA THR A 43 -1.23 -7.33 -1.41
C THR A 43 -0.44 -6.15 -1.99
N HIS A 44 -0.93 -5.60 -3.06
CA HIS A 44 -0.37 -4.38 -3.62
C HIS A 44 -0.91 -3.18 -2.84
N GLY A 45 -0.06 -2.22 -2.54
CA GLY A 45 -0.46 -0.93 -1.98
C GLY A 45 -0.46 0.14 -3.05
N MET A 46 -1.07 1.27 -2.73
CA MET A 46 -1.04 2.45 -3.59
C MET A 46 -0.02 3.47 -3.12
N MET A 47 0.07 3.69 -1.81
CA MET A 47 1.00 4.62 -1.19
C MET A 47 1.39 4.15 0.21
N THR A 48 2.62 4.46 0.62
CA THR A 48 3.13 4.14 1.96
C THR A 48 4.41 4.91 2.23
N ASP A 49 4.64 5.32 3.48
CA ASP A 49 5.87 6.04 3.87
C ASP A 49 7.15 5.23 3.59
N VAL A 50 7.05 3.90 3.60
CA VAL A 50 8.21 3.06 3.23
C VAL A 50 8.58 3.18 1.75
N GLN A 51 7.64 3.54 0.88
CA GLN A 51 7.95 3.90 -0.51
C GLN A 51 8.80 5.16 -0.55
N GLU A 52 8.39 6.21 0.13
CA GLU A 52 9.15 7.46 0.23
C GLU A 52 10.58 7.24 0.74
N LEU A 53 10.75 6.35 1.73
CA LEU A 53 12.07 5.97 2.22
C LEU A 53 12.91 5.27 1.13
N LYS A 54 12.31 4.39 0.34
CA LYS A 54 12.97 3.73 -0.79
C LYS A 54 13.39 4.73 -1.84
N GLU A 55 12.52 5.65 -2.16
CA GLU A 55 12.75 6.72 -3.12
C GLU A 55 13.87 7.66 -2.70
N ARG A 56 14.04 7.87 -1.41
CA ARG A 56 15.17 8.62 -0.83
C ARG A 56 16.45 7.79 -0.67
N GLY A 57 16.50 6.60 -1.27
CA GLY A 57 17.71 5.79 -1.35
C GLY A 57 17.92 4.79 -0.22
N LEU A 58 16.87 4.42 0.51
CA LEU A 58 16.96 3.35 1.50
C LEU A 58 17.20 2.00 0.80
N GLN A 59 18.31 1.34 1.11
CA GLN A 59 18.78 0.13 0.41
C GLN A 59 18.51 -1.16 1.18
N VAL A 60 17.47 -1.20 2.00
CA VAL A 60 17.02 -2.42 2.70
C VAL A 60 15.58 -2.70 2.42
N SER A 61 15.16 -3.94 2.62
CA SER A 61 13.79 -4.39 2.45
C SER A 61 12.83 -3.67 3.37
N CYS A 62 11.68 -3.27 2.85
CA CYS A 62 10.61 -2.58 3.56
C CYS A 62 9.29 -3.27 3.32
N ILE A 63 8.39 -3.25 4.30
CA ILE A 63 7.02 -3.71 4.18
C ILE A 63 6.08 -2.78 4.94
N ASN A 64 4.82 -2.70 4.48
CA ASN A 64 3.73 -2.13 5.24
C ASN A 64 2.74 -3.24 5.63
N LEU A 65 2.18 -3.17 6.84
CA LEU A 65 1.30 -4.19 7.42
C LEU A 65 -0.04 -3.60 7.82
N SER A 66 -1.13 -4.32 7.54
CA SER A 66 -2.42 -4.06 8.19
C SER A 66 -2.30 -4.30 9.68
N CYS A 67 -2.78 -3.37 10.50
CA CYS A 67 -2.59 -3.39 11.94
C CYS A 67 -3.89 -3.43 12.75
N GLY A 68 -5.01 -3.76 12.11
CA GLY A 68 -6.27 -4.01 12.80
C GLY A 68 -7.09 -2.76 13.07
N TYR A 69 -6.90 -1.68 12.31
CA TYR A 69 -7.77 -0.52 12.36
C TYR A 69 -8.68 -0.45 11.13
N TYR A 70 -9.84 0.18 11.29
CA TYR A 70 -10.93 0.19 10.34
C TYR A 70 -11.56 1.57 10.28
N GLU A 71 -12.22 1.87 9.17
CA GLU A 71 -12.83 3.16 8.88
C GLU A 71 -11.87 4.35 9.06
N PRO A 72 -10.69 4.29 8.39
CA PRO A 72 -9.65 5.29 8.55
C PRO A 72 -10.15 6.70 8.22
N HIS A 73 -9.64 7.67 8.99
CA HIS A 73 -9.91 9.11 8.78
C HIS A 73 -11.37 9.52 8.93
N THR A 74 -12.20 8.71 9.61
CA THR A 74 -13.59 9.03 9.92
C THR A 74 -13.81 9.17 11.41
N ASP A 75 -14.94 9.77 11.82
CA ASP A 75 -15.37 9.85 13.22
C ASP A 75 -15.73 8.46 13.81
N HIS A 76 -15.78 7.43 12.99
CA HIS A 76 -16.10 6.05 13.35
C HIS A 76 -14.86 5.13 13.33
N GLU A 77 -13.66 5.68 13.19
CA GLU A 77 -12.43 4.89 13.22
C GLU A 77 -12.34 4.06 14.51
N PHE A 78 -12.06 2.78 14.36
CA PHE A 78 -11.92 1.87 15.48
C PHE A 78 -10.83 0.83 15.24
N THR A 79 -10.35 0.21 16.32
CA THR A 79 -9.34 -0.84 16.27
C THR A 79 -9.89 -2.13 16.87
N ILE A 80 -9.70 -3.25 16.15
CA ILE A 80 -10.02 -4.58 16.67
C ILE A 80 -8.78 -5.11 17.40
N LYS A 81 -8.88 -5.25 18.72
CA LYS A 81 -7.77 -5.70 19.57
C LYS A 81 -7.12 -7.00 19.09
N LYS A 82 -7.92 -7.98 18.67
CA LYS A 82 -7.41 -9.27 18.17
C LYS A 82 -6.49 -9.08 16.98
N ASP A 83 -6.86 -8.23 16.03
CA ASP A 83 -6.14 -8.00 14.81
C ASP A 83 -4.86 -7.19 15.07
N LEU A 84 -4.95 -6.20 15.96
CA LEU A 84 -3.79 -5.44 16.43
C LEU A 84 -2.77 -6.37 17.12
N MET A 85 -3.22 -7.26 17.99
CA MET A 85 -2.33 -8.21 18.67
C MET A 85 -1.70 -9.22 17.71
N ASN A 86 -2.42 -9.63 16.65
CA ASN A 86 -1.86 -10.47 15.59
C ASN A 86 -0.76 -9.75 14.82
N CYS A 87 -0.97 -8.46 14.48
CA CYS A 87 0.05 -7.62 13.87
C CYS A 87 1.29 -7.49 14.75
N LEU A 88 1.09 -7.19 16.04
CA LEU A 88 2.19 -7.11 17.01
C LEU A 88 2.99 -8.43 17.05
N SER A 89 2.31 -9.57 17.10
CA SER A 89 2.97 -10.88 17.13
C SER A 89 3.78 -11.16 15.85
N LEU A 90 3.30 -10.70 14.69
CA LEU A 90 4.08 -10.77 13.43
C LEU A 90 5.31 -9.87 13.50
N VAL A 91 5.16 -8.63 13.97
CA VAL A 91 6.29 -7.69 14.10
C VAL A 91 7.35 -8.23 15.05
N GLU A 92 6.96 -8.75 16.23
CA GLU A 92 7.86 -9.40 17.17
C GLU A 92 8.59 -10.59 16.51
N HIS A 93 7.84 -11.45 15.83
CA HIS A 93 8.43 -12.58 15.11
C HIS A 93 9.46 -12.16 14.07
N ILE A 94 9.18 -11.12 13.29
CA ILE A 94 10.13 -10.60 12.30
C ILE A 94 11.39 -10.05 12.99
N ILE A 95 11.24 -9.27 14.05
CA ILE A 95 12.37 -8.70 14.78
C ILE A 95 13.27 -9.78 15.37
N GLU A 96 12.70 -10.85 15.88
CA GLU A 96 13.43 -11.95 16.52
C GLU A 96 14.11 -12.88 15.51
N ASN A 97 13.46 -13.12 14.35
CA ASN A 97 13.91 -14.16 13.40
C ASN A 97 14.65 -13.59 12.19
N CYS A 98 14.41 -12.34 11.80
CA CYS A 98 15.12 -11.69 10.72
C CYS A 98 16.40 -10.99 11.25
N THR A 99 17.44 -11.78 11.53
CA THR A 99 18.69 -11.30 12.15
C THR A 99 19.66 -10.68 11.17
N ASP A 100 19.52 -10.99 9.89
CA ASP A 100 20.39 -10.50 8.82
C ASP A 100 19.92 -9.13 8.30
N THR A 101 20.82 -8.46 7.58
CA THR A 101 20.44 -7.33 6.73
C THR A 101 19.85 -7.89 5.44
N TYR A 102 18.72 -7.36 5.01
CA TYR A 102 18.04 -7.74 3.77
C TYR A 102 18.17 -6.62 2.75
N PRO A 103 19.28 -6.61 1.98
CA PRO A 103 19.49 -5.57 0.97
C PRO A 103 18.37 -5.64 -0.07
N HIS A 104 17.90 -4.49 -0.44
CA HIS A 104 16.95 -4.34 -1.53
C HIS A 104 17.05 -2.94 -2.08
N GLN A 105 17.35 -2.85 -3.35
CA GLN A 105 17.34 -1.61 -4.10
C GLN A 105 16.16 -1.65 -5.04
N THR A 106 15.32 -0.64 -4.96
CA THR A 106 14.21 -0.48 -5.90
C THR A 106 14.80 -0.21 -7.28
N GLU A 107 14.40 -0.97 -8.29
CA GLU A 107 14.71 -0.67 -9.68
C GLU A 107 13.96 0.63 -10.04
N ILE A 108 14.70 1.70 -10.17
CA ILE A 108 14.18 2.95 -10.71
C ILE A 108 14.02 2.72 -12.20
N LEU A 109 12.84 2.33 -12.63
CA LEU A 109 12.51 2.28 -14.05
C LEU A 109 12.56 3.71 -14.59
N ASP A 110 13.72 4.03 -15.16
CA ASP A 110 13.95 5.11 -16.11
C ASP A 110 13.41 6.50 -15.71
N GLY A 111 14.06 7.16 -14.72
CA GLY A 111 14.00 8.63 -14.57
C GLY A 111 12.63 9.29 -14.39
N ARG A 112 11.57 8.54 -14.39
CA ARG A 112 10.23 9.01 -14.05
C ARG A 112 9.96 8.75 -12.57
N TRP A 113 10.54 9.59 -11.75
CA TRP A 113 9.96 9.89 -10.47
C TRP A 113 8.58 10.49 -10.77
N ARG A 114 7.53 9.69 -10.66
CA ARG A 114 6.25 10.30 -10.38
C ARG A 114 6.39 10.84 -8.95
N SER A 115 6.66 12.15 -8.82
CA SER A 115 6.19 12.85 -7.65
C SER A 115 4.76 12.39 -7.42
N TYR A 116 4.30 12.31 -6.18
CA TYR A 116 2.88 12.20 -5.85
C TYR A 116 2.16 13.10 -6.84
N ASP A 117 1.73 12.47 -7.91
CA ASP A 117 1.23 13.20 -9.04
C ASP A 117 -0.30 13.19 -8.97
N GLU A 118 -0.88 13.99 -9.78
CA GLU A 118 -2.31 14.15 -9.91
C GLU A 118 -3.04 12.80 -10.11
N PHE A 119 -2.36 11.76 -10.60
CA PHE A 119 -2.93 10.42 -10.73
C PHE A 119 -3.08 9.72 -9.38
N ASP A 120 -2.07 9.76 -8.54
CA ASP A 120 -2.10 9.11 -7.21
C ASP A 120 -3.15 9.80 -6.31
N GLU A 121 -3.25 11.14 -6.38
CA GLU A 121 -4.28 11.92 -5.68
C GLU A 121 -5.69 11.56 -6.17
N ALA A 122 -5.87 11.42 -7.49
CA ALA A 122 -7.14 11.00 -8.08
C ALA A 122 -7.53 9.57 -7.67
N VAL A 123 -6.57 8.64 -7.59
CA VAL A 123 -6.82 7.27 -7.12
C VAL A 123 -7.37 7.28 -5.71
N ASP A 124 -6.74 8.01 -4.79
CA ASP A 124 -7.18 8.07 -3.39
C ASP A 124 -8.58 8.66 -3.25
N GLU A 125 -8.90 9.77 -3.93
CA GLU A 125 -10.22 10.38 -3.90
C GLU A 125 -11.29 9.50 -4.55
N ILE A 126 -10.99 8.91 -5.71
CA ILE A 126 -11.95 8.05 -6.42
C ILE A 126 -12.22 6.77 -5.63
N PHE A 127 -11.21 6.16 -5.03
CA PHE A 127 -11.40 4.97 -4.20
C PHE A 127 -12.25 5.27 -2.96
N ALA A 128 -12.00 6.43 -2.31
CA ALA A 128 -12.81 6.87 -1.18
C ALA A 128 -14.29 7.12 -1.58
N LEU A 129 -14.54 7.57 -2.81
CA LEU A 129 -15.89 7.73 -3.35
C LEU A 129 -16.55 6.37 -3.62
N LEU A 130 -15.84 5.46 -4.28
CA LEU A 130 -16.34 4.12 -4.61
C LEU A 130 -16.63 3.27 -3.36
N ASP A 131 -15.85 3.45 -2.30
CA ASP A 131 -16.08 2.82 -0.99
C ASP A 131 -17.39 3.25 -0.32
N GLN A 132 -18.02 4.36 -0.74
CA GLN A 132 -19.34 4.78 -0.27
C GLN A 132 -20.49 3.94 -0.86
N GLY A 133 -20.18 3.04 -1.79
CA GLY A 133 -21.12 2.05 -2.30
C GLY A 133 -22.07 2.58 -3.37
N GLU A 134 -21.82 3.76 -3.91
CA GLU A 134 -22.55 4.25 -5.09
C GLU A 134 -21.99 3.62 -6.36
N LEU A 135 -22.91 3.30 -7.30
CA LEU A 135 -22.53 2.71 -8.59
C LEU A 135 -22.14 3.82 -9.56
N TRP A 136 -20.83 4.04 -9.70
CA TRP A 136 -20.25 4.94 -10.68
C TRP A 136 -19.67 4.15 -11.86
N SER A 137 -19.67 4.73 -13.05
CA SER A 137 -18.87 4.25 -14.17
C SER A 137 -17.58 5.04 -14.28
N ALA A 138 -16.61 4.54 -15.02
CA ALA A 138 -15.38 5.29 -15.30
C ALA A 138 -15.66 6.62 -16.02
N GLU A 139 -16.70 6.66 -16.88
CA GLU A 139 -17.14 7.89 -17.54
C GLU A 139 -17.72 8.90 -16.56
N ASP A 140 -18.53 8.47 -15.59
CA ASP A 140 -19.08 9.35 -14.55
C ASP A 140 -17.96 9.96 -13.73
N LEU A 141 -16.96 9.16 -13.33
CA LEU A 141 -15.79 9.61 -12.60
C LEU A 141 -14.97 10.64 -13.40
N TYR A 142 -14.78 10.39 -14.70
CA TYR A 142 -14.11 11.34 -15.57
C TYR A 142 -14.83 12.69 -15.61
N TYR A 143 -16.14 12.71 -15.86
CA TYR A 143 -16.91 13.96 -15.92
C TYR A 143 -16.95 14.70 -14.58
N MET A 144 -16.92 13.98 -13.47
CA MET A 144 -16.92 14.57 -12.14
C MET A 144 -15.58 15.18 -11.77
N TYR A 145 -14.49 14.48 -12.05
CA TYR A 145 -13.16 14.82 -11.54
C TYR A 145 -12.21 15.46 -12.56
N HIS A 146 -12.54 15.43 -13.85
CA HIS A 146 -11.67 16.00 -14.90
C HIS A 146 -11.29 17.49 -14.68
N SER A 147 -12.15 18.28 -14.03
CA SER A 147 -11.80 19.67 -13.67
C SER A 147 -10.88 19.78 -12.46
N VAL A 148 -10.84 18.76 -11.61
CA VAL A 148 -9.95 18.67 -10.43
C VAL A 148 -8.60 18.12 -10.83
N PHE A 149 -8.60 17.10 -11.69
CA PHE A 149 -7.40 16.43 -12.19
C PHE A 149 -7.26 16.60 -13.71
N PRO A 150 -6.91 17.80 -14.19
CA PRO A 150 -6.96 18.12 -15.63
C PRO A 150 -5.89 17.43 -16.48
N LYS A 151 -4.88 16.78 -15.87
CA LYS A 151 -3.85 16.04 -16.60
C LYS A 151 -4.21 14.58 -16.83
N LEU A 152 -5.28 14.08 -16.20
CA LEU A 152 -5.76 12.72 -16.38
C LEU A 152 -6.72 12.66 -17.57
N ASP A 153 -6.54 11.65 -18.40
CA ASP A 153 -7.45 11.37 -19.50
C ASP A 153 -8.44 10.25 -19.16
N MET A 154 -9.35 9.95 -20.08
CA MET A 154 -10.36 8.89 -19.89
C MET A 154 -9.73 7.52 -19.64
N GLU A 155 -8.56 7.23 -20.22
CA GLU A 155 -7.87 5.94 -20.05
C GLU A 155 -7.33 5.80 -18.62
N ASP A 156 -6.87 6.89 -18.01
CA ASP A 156 -6.47 6.92 -16.61
C ASP A 156 -7.65 6.61 -15.67
N TYR A 157 -8.83 7.21 -15.91
CA TYR A 157 -10.04 6.92 -15.12
C TYR A 157 -10.53 5.49 -15.30
N GLN A 158 -10.46 4.92 -16.51
CA GLN A 158 -10.77 3.52 -16.75
C GLN A 158 -9.81 2.59 -16.00
N ARG A 159 -8.55 2.95 -15.94
CA ARG A 159 -7.54 2.21 -15.21
C ARG A 159 -7.80 2.24 -13.71
N ILE A 160 -8.04 3.43 -13.12
CA ILE A 160 -8.39 3.59 -11.70
C ILE A 160 -9.62 2.76 -11.35
N TYR A 161 -10.69 2.86 -12.16
CA TYR A 161 -11.92 2.10 -11.98
C TYR A 161 -11.67 0.59 -12.01
N THR A 162 -10.89 0.12 -12.99
CA THR A 162 -10.57 -1.31 -13.15
C THR A 162 -9.73 -1.82 -11.98
N GLU A 163 -8.79 -1.03 -11.49
CA GLU A 163 -7.98 -1.37 -10.32
C GLU A 163 -8.85 -1.54 -9.07
N TYR A 164 -9.81 -0.66 -8.84
CA TYR A 164 -10.71 -0.75 -7.69
C TYR A 164 -11.53 -2.04 -7.67
N TYR A 165 -12.13 -2.43 -8.80
CA TYR A 165 -13.00 -3.63 -8.86
C TYR A 165 -12.22 -4.94 -9.03
N ASN A 166 -10.92 -4.91 -9.26
CA ASN A 166 -10.07 -6.10 -9.30
C ASN A 166 -9.34 -6.37 -7.97
N LEU A 167 -9.58 -5.54 -6.94
CA LEU A 167 -9.11 -5.74 -5.58
C LEU A 167 -10.08 -6.66 -4.81
#